data_db474bfa7fdc80871df172d61ad4178d
#
_entry.id   db474bfa7fdc80871df172d61ad4178d
#
_cell.length_a   1.000
_cell.length_b   1.000
_cell.length_c   1.000
_cell.angle_alpha   90.00
_cell.angle_beta   90.00
_cell.angle_gamma   90.00
#
_symmetry.space_group_name_H-M   'P 1'
#
loop_
_entity.id
_entity.type
_entity.pdbx_description
1 polymer ?
#
loop_
_entity_poly.entity_id
_entity_poly.type
_entity_poly.pdbx_seq_one_letter_code
_entity_poly.pdbx_strand_id
1 'polypeptide(L)'
;MLKTYLMKRNISIYKLAADIQEPYSTINDIVNGKKSLDNCKFGLVKKIAEYLNLSLDELSELGNTSYTIISEQVNQKGILYVKSKKYCLEFSYLDKIYDVELCKVNENSTYFIQEIAKYELEKQVNRMKMEAYICSI
;
A
#
# COMPACT_ATOMS: atom_id res chain seq x y z
N MET A 1 1.22 1.66 3.88
CA MET A 1 -0.08 1.00 4.13
C MET A 1 -0.12 0.49 5.56
N LEU A 2 -0.99 1.06 6.33
CA LEU A 2 -1.05 0.82 7.78
C LEU A 2 -1.37 -0.64 8.12
N LYS A 3 -2.29 -1.26 7.39
CA LYS A 3 -2.66 -2.67 7.61
C LYS A 3 -1.45 -3.60 7.47
N THR A 4 -0.67 -3.43 6.42
CA THR A 4 0.54 -4.22 6.19
C THR A 4 1.56 -4.01 7.31
N TYR A 5 1.73 -2.77 7.76
CA TYR A 5 2.63 -2.43 8.86
C TYR A 5 2.26 -3.17 10.15
N LEU A 6 0.97 -3.15 10.50
CA LEU A 6 0.47 -3.83 11.70
C LEU A 6 0.64 -5.35 11.59
N MET A 7 0.34 -5.92 10.43
CA MET A 7 0.47 -7.36 10.19
C MET A 7 1.93 -7.82 10.33
N LYS A 8 2.87 -7.09 9.77
CA LYS A 8 4.30 -7.43 9.85
C LYS A 8 4.84 -7.35 11.28
N ARG A 9 4.20 -6.60 12.15
CA ARG A 9 4.58 -6.46 13.56
C ARG A 9 3.75 -7.31 14.50
N ASN A 10 2.85 -8.15 13.96
CA ASN A 10 1.94 -8.99 14.75
C ASN A 10 1.05 -8.19 15.70
N ILE A 11 0.64 -7.00 15.29
CA ILE A 11 -0.29 -6.17 16.06
C ILE A 11 -1.67 -6.33 15.45
N SER A 12 -2.62 -6.86 16.24
CA SER A 12 -4.01 -6.96 15.80
C SER A 12 -4.73 -5.61 15.90
N ILE A 13 -5.73 -5.40 15.07
CA ILE A 13 -6.58 -4.20 15.14
C ILE A 13 -7.27 -4.14 16.51
N TYR A 14 -7.73 -5.28 17.01
CA TYR A 14 -8.38 -5.38 18.31
C TYR A 14 -7.46 -4.91 19.45
N LYS A 15 -6.22 -5.38 19.46
CA LYS A 15 -5.24 -5.01 20.47
C LYS A 15 -4.90 -3.52 20.38
N LEU A 16 -4.69 -3.00 19.21
CA LEU A 16 -4.42 -1.58 19.00
C LEU A 16 -5.57 -0.73 19.56
N ALA A 17 -6.80 -1.05 19.18
CA ALA A 17 -7.98 -0.32 19.65
C ALA A 17 -8.13 -0.37 21.16
N ALA A 18 -7.95 -1.55 21.76
CA ALA A 18 -8.05 -1.72 23.19
C ALA A 18 -6.98 -0.94 23.96
N ASP A 19 -5.73 -0.99 23.50
CA ASP A 19 -4.61 -0.34 24.17
C ASP A 19 -4.66 1.19 24.11
N ILE A 20 -5.17 1.76 23.01
CA ILE A 20 -5.35 3.21 22.90
C ILE A 20 -6.74 3.68 23.36
N GLN A 21 -7.57 2.77 23.83
CA GLN A 21 -8.92 3.05 24.35
C GLN A 21 -9.83 3.74 23.34
N GLU A 22 -9.84 3.22 22.12
CA GLU A 22 -10.71 3.69 21.06
C GLU A 22 -11.62 2.55 20.57
N PRO A 23 -12.81 2.88 20.01
CA PRO A 23 -13.70 1.84 19.49
C PRO A 23 -13.06 1.01 18.38
N TYR A 24 -13.26 -0.31 18.43
CA TYR A 24 -12.74 -1.22 17.40
C TYR A 24 -13.19 -0.82 15.99
N SER A 25 -14.47 -0.45 15.83
CA SER A 25 -15.01 -0.07 14.51
C SER A 25 -14.28 1.13 13.91
N THR A 26 -13.93 2.11 14.73
CA THR A 26 -13.19 3.29 14.30
C THR A 26 -11.79 2.91 13.80
N ILE A 27 -11.07 2.11 14.59
CA ILE A 27 -9.71 1.69 14.22
C ILE A 27 -9.74 0.75 13.02
N ASN A 28 -10.71 -0.15 12.95
CA ASN A 28 -10.89 -1.04 11.80
C ASN A 28 -11.10 -0.26 10.50
N ASP A 29 -11.92 0.78 10.52
CA ASP A 29 -12.18 1.62 9.36
C ASP A 29 -10.92 2.38 8.91
N ILE A 30 -10.14 2.89 9.86
CA ILE A 30 -8.86 3.57 9.56
C ILE A 30 -7.86 2.60 8.95
N VAL A 31 -7.66 1.44 9.56
CA VAL A 31 -6.68 0.45 9.12
C VAL A 31 -7.02 -0.11 7.75
N ASN A 32 -8.30 -0.30 7.47
CA ASN A 32 -8.76 -0.82 6.18
C ASN A 32 -8.98 0.26 5.09
N GLY A 33 -8.65 1.50 5.40
CA GLY A 33 -8.72 2.60 4.42
C GLY A 33 -10.11 3.16 4.16
N LYS A 34 -11.12 2.76 4.93
CA LYS A 34 -12.48 3.31 4.81
C LYS A 34 -12.57 4.72 5.35
N LYS A 35 -11.73 5.06 6.32
CA LYS A 35 -11.65 6.39 6.91
C LYS A 35 -10.23 6.89 6.81
N SER A 36 -10.05 8.07 6.22
CA SER A 36 -8.73 8.69 6.10
C SER A 36 -8.26 9.25 7.44
N LEU A 37 -6.96 9.12 7.71
CA LEU A 37 -6.35 9.76 8.87
C LEU A 37 -6.52 11.28 8.85
N ASP A 38 -6.57 11.89 7.66
CA ASP A 38 -6.77 13.33 7.50
C ASP A 38 -8.12 13.81 8.05
N ASN A 39 -9.10 12.92 8.09
CA ASN A 39 -10.45 13.21 8.60
C ASN A 39 -10.63 12.79 10.06
N CYS A 40 -9.58 12.33 10.71
CA CYS A 40 -9.61 11.93 12.12
C CYS A 40 -9.24 13.11 13.02
N LYS A 41 -9.73 13.07 14.26
CA LYS A 41 -9.30 14.03 15.27
C LYS A 41 -7.81 13.88 15.54
N PHE A 42 -7.11 14.99 15.71
CA PHE A 42 -5.67 14.99 15.95
C PHE A 42 -5.29 14.12 17.16
N GLY A 43 -6.09 14.16 18.23
CA GLY A 43 -5.84 13.34 19.42
C GLY A 43 -5.82 11.84 19.15
N LEU A 44 -6.69 11.37 18.26
CA LEU A 44 -6.70 9.97 17.83
C LEU A 44 -5.47 9.62 17.02
N VAL A 45 -5.12 10.46 16.05
CA VAL A 45 -3.92 10.26 15.22
C VAL A 45 -2.66 10.22 16.09
N LYS A 46 -2.58 11.11 17.07
CA LYS A 46 -1.46 11.16 18.02
C LYS A 46 -1.36 9.89 18.85
N LYS A 47 -2.48 9.37 19.35
CA LYS A 47 -2.50 8.10 20.11
C LYS A 47 -1.95 6.94 19.28
N ILE A 48 -2.37 6.84 18.03
CA ILE A 48 -1.90 5.78 17.12
C ILE A 48 -0.39 5.92 16.89
N ALA A 49 0.07 7.13 16.58
CA ALA A 49 1.48 7.39 16.33
C ALA A 49 2.35 7.05 17.56
N GLU A 50 1.94 7.48 18.76
CA GLU A 50 2.66 7.17 20.00
C GLU A 50 2.69 5.68 20.28
N TYR A 51 1.56 4.98 20.11
CA TYR A 51 1.50 3.54 20.32
C TYR A 51 2.45 2.78 19.41
N LEU A 52 2.51 3.17 18.14
CA LEU A 52 3.36 2.54 17.14
C LEU A 52 4.79 3.07 17.13
N ASN A 53 5.09 4.05 17.98
CA ASN A 53 6.40 4.72 18.03
C ASN A 53 6.81 5.30 16.68
N LEU A 54 5.87 5.95 16.02
CA LEU A 54 6.04 6.61 14.73
C LEU A 54 5.89 8.12 14.88
N SER A 55 6.56 8.88 14.02
CA SER A 55 6.26 10.30 13.85
C SER A 55 4.91 10.47 13.14
N LEU A 56 4.32 11.66 13.22
CA LEU A 56 3.09 11.95 12.49
C LEU A 56 3.27 11.84 10.98
N ASP A 57 4.43 12.23 10.47
CA ASP A 57 4.75 12.11 9.04
C ASP A 57 4.84 10.65 8.61
N GLU A 58 5.51 9.80 9.39
CA GLU A 58 5.62 8.38 9.13
C GLU A 58 4.24 7.71 9.14
N LEU A 59 3.40 8.05 10.11
CA LEU A 59 2.04 7.51 10.19
C LEU A 59 1.19 7.99 9.00
N SER A 60 1.32 9.25 8.60
CA SER A 60 0.61 9.80 7.45
C SER A 60 0.96 9.04 6.16
N GLU A 61 2.22 8.73 5.95
CA GLU A 61 2.66 7.92 4.79
C GLU A 61 2.03 6.52 4.81
N LEU A 62 1.99 5.88 5.97
CA LEU A 62 1.37 4.56 6.11
C LEU A 62 -0.14 4.59 5.91
N GLY A 63 -0.77 5.69 6.28
CA GLY A 63 -2.22 5.87 6.15
C GLY A 63 -2.69 6.21 4.75
N ASN A 64 -1.79 6.51 3.83
CA ASN A 64 -2.15 6.77 2.45
C ASN A 64 -2.66 5.50 1.76
N THR A 65 -3.66 5.66 0.90
CA THR A 65 -4.20 4.56 0.09
C THR A 65 -3.32 4.24 -1.12
N SER A 66 -2.31 5.05 -1.38
CA SER A 66 -1.34 4.83 -2.46
C SER A 66 0.07 4.66 -1.87
N TYR A 67 0.88 3.87 -2.54
CA TYR A 67 2.24 3.57 -2.13
C TYR A 67 3.15 3.53 -3.36
N THR A 68 4.32 4.17 -3.28
CA THR A 68 5.29 4.15 -4.39
C THR A 68 6.11 2.88 -4.35
N ILE A 69 6.12 2.15 -5.46
CA ILE A 69 6.93 0.95 -5.66
C ILE A 69 8.10 1.33 -6.56
N ILE A 70 9.29 0.97 -6.16
CA ILE A 70 10.52 1.26 -6.91
C ILE A 70 11.24 -0.05 -7.21
N SER A 71 11.61 -0.27 -8.48
CA SER A 71 12.46 -1.37 -8.88
C SER A 71 13.73 -0.82 -9.52
N GLU A 72 14.86 -1.11 -8.89
CA GLU A 72 16.17 -0.76 -9.44
C GLU A 72 16.56 -1.66 -10.61
N GLN A 73 16.10 -2.92 -10.62
CA GLN A 73 16.37 -3.86 -11.69
C GLN A 73 15.93 -3.38 -13.06
N VAL A 74 14.74 -2.77 -13.13
CA VAL A 74 14.17 -2.25 -14.38
C VAL A 74 14.21 -0.73 -14.42
N ASN A 75 14.74 -0.08 -13.40
CA ASN A 75 14.81 1.37 -13.26
C ASN A 75 13.46 2.05 -13.47
N GLN A 76 12.43 1.54 -12.79
CA GLN A 76 11.05 2.00 -12.93
C GLN A 76 10.41 2.21 -11.57
N LYS A 77 9.42 3.11 -11.56
CA LYS A 77 8.56 3.38 -10.42
C LYS A 77 7.12 3.06 -10.79
N GLY A 78 6.36 2.64 -9.81
CA GLY A 78 4.92 2.44 -9.95
C GLY A 78 4.20 2.94 -8.72
N ILE A 79 2.89 3.12 -8.84
CA ILE A 79 2.03 3.51 -7.75
C ILE A 79 1.09 2.34 -7.47
N LEU A 80 1.19 1.80 -6.25
CA LEU A 80 0.27 0.78 -5.75
C LEU A 80 -0.91 1.48 -5.09
N TYR A 81 -2.13 1.14 -5.50
CA TYR A 81 -3.35 1.73 -4.94
C TYR A 81 -4.47 0.68 -4.89
N VAL A 82 -5.55 1.02 -4.23
CA VAL A 82 -6.72 0.16 -4.09
C VAL A 82 -7.89 0.76 -4.85
N LYS A 83 -8.52 -0.04 -5.69
CA LYS A 83 -9.72 0.33 -6.43
C LYS A 83 -10.68 -0.86 -6.46
N SER A 84 -11.94 -0.64 -6.04
CA SER A 84 -12.97 -1.68 -6.03
C SER A 84 -12.53 -2.96 -5.30
N LYS A 85 -11.92 -2.80 -4.12
CA LYS A 85 -11.41 -3.88 -3.26
C LYS A 85 -10.33 -4.74 -3.90
N LYS A 86 -9.63 -4.20 -4.91
CA LYS A 86 -8.49 -4.85 -5.55
C LYS A 86 -7.27 -3.95 -5.45
N TYR A 87 -6.12 -4.56 -5.31
CA TYR A 87 -4.84 -3.87 -5.46
C TYR A 87 -4.55 -3.67 -6.94
N CYS A 88 -4.14 -2.47 -7.29
CA CYS A 88 -3.80 -2.09 -8.65
C CYS A 88 -2.42 -1.43 -8.66
N LEU A 89 -1.72 -1.60 -9.77
CA LEU A 89 -0.41 -0.98 -10.00
C LEU A 89 -0.51 -0.09 -11.24
N GLU A 90 -0.16 1.19 -11.07
CA GLU A 90 -0.03 2.14 -12.18
C GLU A 90 1.44 2.47 -12.39
N PHE A 91 1.89 2.43 -13.64
CA PHE A 91 3.25 2.82 -14.00
C PHE A 91 3.28 3.43 -15.40
N SER A 92 4.32 4.19 -15.68
CA SER A 92 4.54 4.82 -16.97
C SER A 92 5.75 4.16 -17.65
N TYR A 93 5.62 3.84 -18.94
CA TYR A 93 6.70 3.32 -19.75
C TYR A 93 6.60 3.89 -21.17
N LEU A 94 7.70 4.51 -21.64
CA LEU A 94 7.75 5.15 -22.95
C LEU A 94 6.56 6.11 -23.22
N ASP A 95 6.31 7.00 -22.26
CA ASP A 95 5.27 8.03 -22.29
C ASP A 95 3.82 7.51 -22.31
N LYS A 96 3.63 6.21 -22.07
CA LYS A 96 2.31 5.61 -21.89
C LYS A 96 2.10 5.22 -20.43
N ILE A 97 0.85 5.37 -19.97
CA ILE A 97 0.45 4.97 -18.63
C ILE A 97 -0.25 3.62 -18.71
N TYR A 98 0.19 2.70 -17.86
CA TYR A 98 -0.37 1.35 -17.75
C TYR A 98 -0.96 1.17 -16.36
N ASP A 99 -2.06 0.45 -16.31
CA ASP A 99 -2.76 0.13 -15.07
C ASP A 99 -3.05 -1.36 -15.05
N VAL A 100 -2.57 -2.05 -14.04
CA VAL A 100 -2.66 -3.51 -13.93
C VAL A 100 -3.34 -3.88 -12.61
N GLU A 101 -4.39 -4.70 -12.68
CA GLU A 101 -4.96 -5.31 -11.48
C GLU A 101 -4.04 -6.42 -10.99
N LEU A 102 -3.76 -6.42 -9.68
CA LEU A 102 -2.88 -7.41 -9.06
C LEU A 102 -3.68 -8.56 -8.43
N CYS A 103 -4.46 -8.23 -7.42
CA CYS A 103 -5.22 -9.23 -6.67
C CYS A 103 -6.25 -8.56 -5.77
N LYS A 104 -7.17 -9.38 -5.22
CA LYS A 104 -8.15 -8.90 -4.24
C LYS A 104 -7.47 -8.53 -2.93
N VAL A 105 -8.00 -7.51 -2.26
CA VAL A 105 -7.56 -7.13 -0.92
C VAL A 105 -8.07 -8.17 0.09
N ASN A 106 -7.14 -8.89 0.71
CA ASN A 106 -7.41 -9.81 1.82
C ASN A 106 -6.18 -9.87 2.73
N GLU A 107 -6.24 -10.59 3.82
CA GLU A 107 -5.13 -10.67 4.78
C GLU A 107 -3.82 -11.14 4.13
N ASN A 108 -3.88 -12.19 3.34
CA ASN A 108 -2.69 -12.76 2.71
C ASN A 108 -2.10 -11.81 1.66
N SER A 109 -2.92 -11.27 0.77
CA SER A 109 -2.45 -10.33 -0.25
C SER A 109 -1.89 -9.05 0.37
N THR A 110 -2.54 -8.53 1.40
CA THR A 110 -2.08 -7.31 2.09
C THR A 110 -0.71 -7.49 2.72
N TYR A 111 -0.42 -8.68 3.24
CA TYR A 111 0.90 -8.97 3.83
C TYR A 111 2.03 -8.91 2.79
N PHE A 112 1.79 -9.39 1.58
CA PHE A 112 2.81 -9.52 0.54
C PHE A 112 2.68 -8.50 -0.60
N ILE A 113 1.78 -7.53 -0.48
CA ILE A 113 1.41 -6.69 -1.63
C ILE A 113 2.56 -5.89 -2.23
N GLN A 114 3.50 -5.43 -1.42
CA GLN A 114 4.65 -4.69 -1.93
C GLN A 114 5.54 -5.56 -2.80
N GLU A 115 5.80 -6.78 -2.36
CA GLU A 115 6.57 -7.77 -3.09
C GLU A 115 5.86 -8.20 -4.38
N ILE A 116 4.54 -8.40 -4.31
CA ILE A 116 3.70 -8.73 -5.47
C ILE A 116 3.74 -7.59 -6.49
N ALA A 117 3.59 -6.36 -6.05
CA ALA A 117 3.61 -5.18 -6.91
C ALA A 117 4.96 -5.00 -7.59
N LYS A 118 6.05 -5.15 -6.86
CA LYS A 118 7.41 -5.05 -7.40
C LYS A 118 7.66 -6.13 -8.46
N TYR A 119 7.28 -7.36 -8.16
CA TYR A 119 7.41 -8.47 -9.10
C TYR A 119 6.62 -8.20 -10.39
N GLU A 120 5.38 -7.74 -10.26
CA GLU A 120 4.53 -7.46 -11.42
C GLU A 120 5.08 -6.29 -12.25
N LEU A 121 5.61 -5.25 -11.61
CA LEU A 121 6.25 -4.13 -12.29
C LEU A 121 7.43 -4.60 -13.13
N GLU A 122 8.31 -5.40 -12.56
CA GLU A 122 9.48 -5.96 -13.23
C GLU A 122 9.07 -6.85 -14.42
N LYS A 123 8.07 -7.70 -14.20
CA LYS A 123 7.53 -8.60 -15.23
C LYS A 123 6.96 -7.82 -16.42
N GLN A 124 6.15 -6.79 -16.16
CA GLN A 124 5.53 -5.99 -17.21
C GLN A 124 6.56 -5.21 -18.02
N VAL A 125 7.50 -4.57 -17.35
CA VAL A 125 8.54 -3.78 -18.03
C VAL A 125 9.46 -4.69 -18.85
N ASN A 126 9.87 -5.83 -18.32
CA ASN A 126 10.72 -6.80 -19.06
C ASN A 126 9.99 -7.33 -20.30
N ARG A 127 8.70 -7.63 -20.18
CA ARG A 127 7.88 -8.07 -21.32
C ARG A 127 7.85 -7.00 -22.40
N MET A 128 7.64 -5.72 -22.04
CA MET A 128 7.60 -4.62 -23.00
C MET A 128 8.94 -4.40 -23.69
N LYS A 129 10.04 -4.55 -22.96
CA LYS A 129 11.39 -4.47 -23.53
C LYS A 129 11.63 -5.60 -24.53
N MET A 130 11.19 -6.82 -24.22
CA MET A 130 11.31 -7.94 -25.13
C MET A 130 10.48 -7.76 -26.39
N GLU A 131 9.23 -7.33 -26.27
CA GLU A 131 8.34 -7.06 -27.41
C GLU A 131 8.93 -5.99 -28.32
N ALA A 132 9.48 -4.91 -27.75
CA ALA A 132 10.15 -3.87 -28.52
C ALA A 132 11.38 -4.40 -29.25
N TYR A 133 12.18 -5.24 -28.62
CA TYR A 133 13.33 -5.89 -29.22
C TYR A 133 12.91 -6.79 -30.40
N ILE A 134 11.91 -7.63 -30.20
CA ILE A 134 11.40 -8.54 -31.25
C ILE A 134 10.87 -7.74 -32.44
N CYS A 135 10.12 -6.67 -32.21
CA CYS A 135 9.57 -5.83 -33.29
C CYS A 135 10.64 -5.04 -34.02
N SER A 136 11.82 -4.85 -33.44
CA SER A 136 12.92 -4.12 -34.09
C SER A 136 13.79 -4.99 -35.01
N ILE A 137 13.64 -6.30 -34.89
CA ILE A 137 14.32 -7.26 -35.77
C ILE A 137 13.60 -7.32 -37.11
#